data_0fa38234602d4527c1fe9e18f5d4eed9
#
_entry.id   0fa38234602d4527c1fe9e18f5d4eed9
#
_cell.length_a   1.000
_cell.length_b   1.000
_cell.length_c   1.000
_cell.angle_alpha   90.00
_cell.angle_beta   90.00
_cell.angle_gamma   90.00
#
_symmetry.space_group_name_H-M   'P 1'
#
loop_
_entity.id
_entity.type
_entity.pdbx_description
1 polymer ?
#
loop_
_entity_poly.entity_id
_entity_poly.type
_entity_poly.pdbx_seq_one_letter_code
_entity_poly.pdbx_strand_id
1 'polypeptide(L)'
;MYDIQKIRQDFPILSREVYGKPLIYLDNAATTQKPLSVLDAMRDEYLNVNANVHRGVHYLSQQATDLHEAAREKVRQFINARKTEEIVFTRGTTEAINLVASSFCESQMQAGDEVLVTEMEHHSNIVSWQLQAQKRGIVVRHLPITDDGRLDLSSLTSHLTSRTKLVSVAHVSNVLGTVNPVEEIIKIAHEHGIPVLVDGAQSAPHFKVDVQTMDCDFFAFSGHKMYGPTGIGVLYGKEEWLEKLPPYQGGGEMIDKVTWEKTTFERLPFKFEAGTPDYVATHGLAKAIEYIDAIGFEAIQQHEQELTCYCMEQLQTIDGMKIYGPAEGRDAVVSFNVGDIHHLDMGTLLDRLGIAVRTGHHCAQPLMDHLGISGTVRASFALYNTKEEIDALVAGIRRVSQMF
;
A
#
# COMPACT_ATOMS: atom_id res chain seq x y z
N MET A 1 14.40 5.61 23.15
CA MET A 1 14.01 4.23 23.54
C MET A 1 12.58 4.02 23.09
N TYR A 2 12.30 2.94 22.35
CA TYR A 2 10.97 2.61 21.82
C TYR A 2 10.03 2.22 22.98
N ASP A 3 9.13 3.11 23.35
CA ASP A 3 8.20 2.90 24.48
C ASP A 3 6.86 2.40 23.95
N ILE A 4 6.76 1.08 23.81
CA ILE A 4 5.58 0.41 23.25
C ILE A 4 4.31 0.69 24.08
N GLN A 5 4.42 0.82 25.40
CA GLN A 5 3.27 1.05 26.26
C GLN A 5 2.70 2.45 26.04
N LYS A 6 3.57 3.45 25.87
CA LYS A 6 3.16 4.82 25.53
C LYS A 6 2.52 4.87 24.14
N ILE A 7 3.13 4.21 23.14
CA ILE A 7 2.60 4.15 21.79
C ILE A 7 1.19 3.54 21.78
N ARG A 8 0.96 2.43 22.48
CA ARG A 8 -0.35 1.76 22.54
C ARG A 8 -1.45 2.63 23.14
N GLN A 9 -1.13 3.57 24.04
CA GLN A 9 -2.12 4.51 24.61
C GLN A 9 -2.68 5.46 23.55
N ASP A 10 -1.95 5.74 22.48
CA ASP A 10 -2.41 6.57 21.37
C ASP A 10 -3.46 5.85 20.50
N PHE A 11 -3.66 4.54 20.67
CA PHE A 11 -4.59 3.69 19.92
C PHE A 11 -5.65 3.06 20.83
N PRO A 12 -6.71 3.78 21.22
CA PRO A 12 -7.70 3.31 22.21
C PRO A 12 -8.39 1.98 21.83
N ILE A 13 -8.52 1.69 20.54
CA ILE A 13 -9.14 0.46 20.03
C ILE A 13 -8.38 -0.79 20.52
N LEU A 14 -7.08 -0.71 20.77
CA LEU A 14 -6.26 -1.83 21.23
C LEU A 14 -6.58 -2.26 22.68
N SER A 15 -7.32 -1.42 23.43
CA SER A 15 -7.82 -1.74 24.77
C SER A 15 -9.19 -2.43 24.76
N ARG A 16 -9.75 -2.65 23.55
CA ARG A 16 -11.09 -3.22 23.41
C ARG A 16 -11.08 -4.73 23.71
N GLU A 17 -12.19 -5.21 24.26
CA GLU A 17 -12.48 -6.64 24.34
C GLU A 17 -13.37 -7.11 23.18
N VAL A 18 -13.08 -8.32 22.69
CA VAL A 18 -13.85 -9.03 21.67
C VAL A 18 -14.18 -10.42 22.20
N TYR A 19 -15.46 -10.78 22.27
CA TYR A 19 -15.96 -12.02 22.90
C TYR A 19 -15.48 -12.21 24.36
N GLY A 20 -15.34 -11.12 25.13
CA GLY A 20 -14.82 -11.13 26.49
C GLY A 20 -13.33 -11.51 26.59
N LYS A 21 -12.57 -11.28 25.52
CA LYS A 21 -11.12 -11.48 25.42
C LYS A 21 -10.46 -10.15 25.01
N PRO A 22 -9.24 -9.85 25.47
CA PRO A 22 -8.48 -8.73 24.92
C PRO A 22 -8.34 -8.85 23.40
N LEU A 23 -8.52 -7.73 22.69
CA LEU A 23 -8.28 -7.69 21.23
C LEU A 23 -6.78 -7.83 20.94
N ILE A 24 -6.43 -8.81 20.11
CA ILE A 24 -5.11 -8.99 19.53
C ILE A 24 -5.26 -8.73 18.02
N TYR A 25 -4.78 -7.56 17.55
CA TYR A 25 -4.99 -7.14 16.17
C TYR A 25 -3.73 -7.37 15.32
N LEU A 26 -3.78 -8.39 14.46
CA LEU A 26 -2.68 -8.84 13.61
C LEU A 26 -3.06 -8.82 12.11
N ASP A 27 -3.97 -7.91 11.70
CA ASP A 27 -4.38 -7.73 10.29
C ASP A 27 -3.95 -6.36 9.73
N ASN A 28 -2.76 -5.90 10.11
CA ASN A 28 -2.25 -4.56 9.76
C ASN A 28 -1.96 -4.38 8.27
N ALA A 29 -1.54 -5.43 7.56
CA ALA A 29 -1.35 -5.40 6.11
C ALA A 29 -2.66 -5.19 5.31
N ALA A 30 -3.83 -5.37 5.95
CA ALA A 30 -5.12 -4.99 5.38
C ALA A 30 -5.44 -3.51 5.69
N THR A 31 -5.34 -3.10 6.94
CA THR A 31 -5.47 -1.72 7.42
C THR A 31 -4.89 -1.60 8.82
N THR A 32 -4.18 -0.51 9.11
CA THR A 32 -3.69 -0.24 10.46
C THR A 32 -4.75 0.44 11.32
N GLN A 33 -4.59 0.44 12.63
CA GLN A 33 -5.36 1.27 13.55
C GLN A 33 -4.92 2.75 13.47
N LYS A 34 -5.74 3.65 13.98
CA LYS A 34 -5.53 5.10 13.85
C LYS A 34 -5.20 5.70 15.22
N PRO A 35 -4.12 6.50 15.33
CA PRO A 35 -3.83 7.19 16.59
C PRO A 35 -4.81 8.34 16.83
N LEU A 36 -5.00 8.69 18.10
CA LEU A 36 -5.88 9.79 18.49
C LEU A 36 -5.54 11.10 17.79
N SER A 37 -4.25 11.40 17.58
CA SER A 37 -3.81 12.61 16.89
C SER A 37 -4.38 12.77 15.47
N VAL A 38 -4.53 11.66 14.74
CA VAL A 38 -5.16 11.64 13.40
C VAL A 38 -6.66 11.86 13.52
N LEU A 39 -7.32 11.15 14.43
CA LEU A 39 -8.78 11.25 14.63
C LEU A 39 -9.18 12.64 15.11
N ASP A 40 -8.43 13.21 16.03
CA ASP A 40 -8.67 14.55 16.58
C ASP A 40 -8.47 15.63 15.51
N ALA A 41 -7.42 15.55 14.71
CA ALA A 41 -7.18 16.50 13.63
C ALA A 41 -8.32 16.53 12.61
N MET A 42 -8.79 15.36 12.19
CA MET A 42 -9.94 15.25 11.27
C MET A 42 -11.22 15.79 11.89
N ARG A 43 -11.50 15.46 13.15
CA ARG A 43 -12.65 15.98 13.88
C ARG A 43 -12.59 17.50 13.99
N ASP A 44 -11.45 18.04 14.38
CA ASP A 44 -11.26 19.46 14.61
C ASP A 44 -11.36 20.26 13.31
N GLU A 45 -10.91 19.73 12.18
CA GLU A 45 -11.10 20.36 10.88
C GLU A 45 -12.59 20.47 10.51
N TYR A 46 -13.37 19.38 10.65
CA TYR A 46 -14.80 19.44 10.42
C TYR A 46 -15.55 20.41 11.34
N LEU A 47 -15.12 20.52 12.59
CA LEU A 47 -15.79 21.38 13.57
C LEU A 47 -15.43 22.87 13.40
N ASN A 48 -14.22 23.19 12.92
CA ASN A 48 -13.69 24.55 13.01
C ASN A 48 -13.28 25.18 11.67
N VAL A 49 -12.98 24.37 10.62
CA VAL A 49 -12.38 24.87 9.38
C VAL A 49 -13.11 24.36 8.11
N ASN A 50 -14.17 23.58 8.26
CA ASN A 50 -14.86 22.93 7.15
C ASN A 50 -15.35 23.90 6.06
N ALA A 51 -14.69 23.89 4.90
CA ALA A 51 -15.05 24.66 3.71
C ALA A 51 -14.43 24.03 2.46
N ASN A 52 -15.03 24.29 1.27
CA ASN A 52 -14.42 23.86 0.02
C ASN A 52 -13.08 24.56 -0.19
N VAL A 53 -12.11 23.83 -0.77
CA VAL A 53 -10.73 24.29 -0.98
C VAL A 53 -10.57 24.99 -2.34
N HIS A 54 -9.48 25.75 -2.53
CA HIS A 54 -8.98 26.43 -3.72
C HIS A 54 -9.85 27.57 -4.26
N ARG A 55 -11.17 27.43 -4.37
CA ARG A 55 -12.03 28.40 -5.09
C ARG A 55 -12.80 29.38 -4.20
N GLY A 56 -12.84 29.14 -2.90
CA GLY A 56 -13.52 30.06 -1.99
C GLY A 56 -12.67 31.30 -1.67
N VAL A 57 -13.31 32.49 -1.67
CA VAL A 57 -12.63 33.76 -1.33
C VAL A 57 -12.82 34.14 0.14
N HIS A 58 -13.40 33.28 0.95
CA HIS A 58 -13.66 33.54 2.37
C HIS A 58 -12.64 32.83 3.28
N TYR A 59 -12.55 33.32 4.52
CA TYR A 59 -11.54 32.89 5.50
C TYR A 59 -11.45 31.39 5.70
N LEU A 60 -12.59 30.70 5.90
CA LEU A 60 -12.58 29.23 6.12
C LEU A 60 -12.06 28.46 4.90
N SER A 61 -12.42 28.89 3.69
CA SER A 61 -11.89 28.24 2.47
C SER A 61 -10.38 28.42 2.33
N GLN A 62 -9.85 29.59 2.70
CA GLN A 62 -8.40 29.81 2.71
C GLN A 62 -7.72 28.89 3.73
N GLN A 63 -8.25 28.79 4.96
CA GLN A 63 -7.70 27.88 5.98
C GLN A 63 -7.74 26.40 5.55
N ALA A 64 -8.87 25.94 4.99
CA ALA A 64 -8.99 24.57 4.49
C ALA A 64 -8.00 24.29 3.34
N THR A 65 -7.81 25.27 2.43
CA THR A 65 -6.83 25.17 1.35
C THR A 65 -5.40 25.10 1.90
N ASP A 66 -5.08 25.93 2.89
CA ASP A 66 -3.75 25.93 3.51
C ASP A 66 -3.44 24.57 4.18
N LEU A 67 -4.40 23.96 4.87
CA LEU A 67 -4.25 22.62 5.46
C LEU A 67 -4.08 21.55 4.40
N HIS A 68 -4.87 21.59 3.33
CA HIS A 68 -4.82 20.63 2.24
C HIS A 68 -3.46 20.68 1.50
N GLU A 69 -2.98 21.88 1.16
CA GLU A 69 -1.70 22.04 0.46
C GLU A 69 -0.49 21.81 1.39
N ALA A 70 -0.61 22.13 2.70
CA ALA A 70 0.39 21.72 3.69
C ALA A 70 0.49 20.19 3.80
N ALA A 71 -0.63 19.47 3.67
CA ALA A 71 -0.63 18.02 3.62
C ALA A 71 0.11 17.49 2.37
N ARG A 72 -0.07 18.13 1.20
CA ARG A 72 0.66 17.78 -0.03
C ARG A 72 2.17 17.96 0.15
N GLU A 73 2.57 19.08 0.72
CA GLU A 73 3.97 19.35 1.03
C GLU A 73 4.54 18.33 2.04
N LYS A 74 3.75 17.93 3.05
CA LYS A 74 4.17 16.90 4.00
C LYS A 74 4.38 15.55 3.33
N VAL A 75 3.50 15.17 2.40
CA VAL A 75 3.66 13.96 1.58
C VAL A 75 4.90 14.05 0.70
N ARG A 76 5.12 15.20 0.04
CA ARG A 76 6.32 15.43 -0.77
C ARG A 76 7.60 15.18 0.03
N GLN A 77 7.67 15.73 1.24
CA GLN A 77 8.83 15.55 2.13
C GLN A 77 8.97 14.09 2.59
N PHE A 78 7.86 13.43 2.91
CA PHE A 78 7.82 12.07 3.40
C PHE A 78 8.46 11.06 2.44
N ILE A 79 8.17 11.17 1.14
CA ILE A 79 8.73 10.30 0.12
C ILE A 79 9.94 10.92 -0.62
N ASN A 80 10.40 12.09 -0.19
CA ASN A 80 11.48 12.85 -0.81
C ASN A 80 11.25 13.16 -2.30
N ALA A 81 10.00 13.51 -2.70
CA ALA A 81 9.72 13.98 -4.05
C ALA A 81 10.33 15.39 -4.28
N ARG A 82 10.65 15.73 -5.52
CA ARG A 82 11.29 17.02 -5.85
C ARG A 82 10.34 18.19 -5.69
N LYS A 83 9.09 18.02 -6.14
CA LYS A 83 8.09 19.06 -6.23
C LYS A 83 6.72 18.59 -5.73
N THR A 84 5.90 19.51 -5.27
CA THR A 84 4.50 19.22 -4.90
C THR A 84 3.65 18.84 -6.11
N GLU A 85 4.01 19.32 -7.31
CA GLU A 85 3.38 19.00 -8.59
C GLU A 85 3.48 17.50 -8.95
N GLU A 86 4.42 16.77 -8.34
CA GLU A 86 4.60 15.33 -8.49
C GLU A 86 3.69 14.49 -7.57
N ILE A 87 2.92 15.17 -6.68
CA ILE A 87 2.04 14.52 -5.70
C ILE A 87 0.59 14.69 -6.12
N VAL A 88 -0.07 13.60 -6.47
CA VAL A 88 -1.50 13.55 -6.82
C VAL A 88 -2.25 12.81 -5.72
N PHE A 89 -3.25 13.44 -5.12
CA PHE A 89 -4.13 12.77 -4.17
C PHE A 89 -5.14 11.88 -4.89
N THR A 90 -5.32 10.69 -4.38
CA THR A 90 -6.23 9.66 -4.88
C THR A 90 -7.01 9.06 -3.70
N ARG A 91 -7.98 8.18 -3.97
CA ARG A 91 -8.72 7.48 -2.90
C ARG A 91 -7.92 6.30 -2.30
N GLY A 92 -6.75 5.99 -2.84
CA GLY A 92 -5.89 4.90 -2.41
C GLY A 92 -5.03 4.36 -3.55
N THR A 93 -4.14 3.42 -3.24
CA THR A 93 -3.23 2.76 -4.20
C THR A 93 -3.98 2.20 -5.42
N THR A 94 -5.16 1.61 -5.21
CA THR A 94 -5.96 1.05 -6.32
C THR A 94 -6.33 2.13 -7.34
N GLU A 95 -6.77 3.31 -6.91
CA GLU A 95 -7.08 4.40 -7.83
C GLU A 95 -5.80 4.96 -8.47
N ALA A 96 -4.72 5.12 -7.70
CA ALA A 96 -3.44 5.58 -8.21
C ALA A 96 -2.93 4.70 -9.37
N ILE A 97 -2.97 3.37 -9.19
CA ILE A 97 -2.58 2.42 -10.26
C ILE A 97 -3.54 2.50 -11.45
N ASN A 98 -4.86 2.61 -11.21
CA ASN A 98 -5.84 2.75 -12.29
C ASN A 98 -5.67 4.06 -13.07
N LEU A 99 -5.30 5.16 -12.41
CA LEU A 99 -4.98 6.43 -13.06
C LEU A 99 -3.81 6.23 -14.03
N VAL A 100 -2.68 5.68 -13.54
CA VAL A 100 -1.53 5.41 -14.40
C VAL A 100 -1.93 4.46 -15.53
N ALA A 101 -2.60 3.34 -15.22
CA ALA A 101 -2.99 2.36 -16.21
C ALA A 101 -3.86 2.97 -17.31
N SER A 102 -4.86 3.81 -16.95
CA SER A 102 -5.74 4.44 -17.92
C SER A 102 -4.99 5.46 -18.77
N SER A 103 -4.31 6.42 -18.14
CA SER A 103 -3.70 7.55 -18.81
C SER A 103 -2.44 7.16 -19.60
N PHE A 104 -1.64 6.23 -19.05
CA PHE A 104 -0.45 5.72 -19.73
C PHE A 104 -0.81 4.88 -20.96
N CYS A 105 -1.75 3.95 -20.82
CA CYS A 105 -2.18 3.14 -21.96
C CYS A 105 -2.86 3.99 -23.04
N GLU A 106 -3.52 5.10 -22.65
CA GLU A 106 -4.14 6.01 -23.62
C GLU A 106 -3.14 6.75 -24.49
N SER A 107 -2.05 7.23 -23.90
CA SER A 107 -1.14 8.15 -24.54
C SER A 107 0.19 7.54 -24.96
N GLN A 108 0.63 6.43 -24.35
CA GLN A 108 1.96 5.86 -24.53
C GLN A 108 1.96 4.44 -25.11
N MET A 109 0.77 3.81 -25.26
CA MET A 109 0.69 2.42 -25.70
C MET A 109 -0.27 2.24 -26.87
N GLN A 110 -0.01 1.21 -27.67
CA GLN A 110 -0.87 0.73 -28.75
C GLN A 110 -1.19 -0.76 -28.58
N ALA A 111 -2.13 -1.28 -29.36
CA ALA A 111 -2.48 -2.70 -29.32
C ALA A 111 -1.25 -3.59 -29.57
N GLY A 112 -1.07 -4.60 -28.72
CA GLY A 112 0.08 -5.50 -28.73
C GLY A 112 1.29 -5.01 -27.93
N ASP A 113 1.30 -3.78 -27.42
CA ASP A 113 2.30 -3.36 -26.43
C ASP A 113 2.08 -4.07 -25.11
N GLU A 114 3.14 -4.22 -24.32
CA GLU A 114 3.16 -5.05 -23.12
C GLU A 114 3.38 -4.23 -21.85
N VAL A 115 2.67 -4.63 -20.78
CA VAL A 115 2.98 -4.26 -19.40
C VAL A 115 3.50 -5.50 -18.69
N LEU A 116 4.67 -5.39 -18.05
CA LEU A 116 5.24 -6.45 -17.21
C LEU A 116 4.87 -6.18 -15.76
N VAL A 117 4.13 -7.11 -15.13
CA VAL A 117 3.87 -7.14 -13.69
C VAL A 117 4.66 -8.28 -13.05
N THR A 118 4.50 -8.55 -11.75
CA THR A 118 5.08 -9.74 -11.14
C THR A 118 4.01 -10.75 -10.73
N GLU A 119 4.40 -12.00 -10.52
CA GLU A 119 3.47 -13.06 -10.14
C GLU A 119 2.91 -12.89 -8.71
N MET A 120 3.56 -12.07 -7.88
CA MET A 120 3.13 -11.82 -6.48
C MET A 120 2.28 -10.55 -6.30
N GLU A 121 1.82 -9.92 -7.39
CA GLU A 121 1.09 -8.65 -7.30
C GLU A 121 -0.27 -8.76 -6.60
N HIS A 122 -0.62 -7.71 -5.89
CA HIS A 122 -2.00 -7.48 -5.45
C HIS A 122 -2.93 -7.30 -6.65
N HIS A 123 -4.20 -7.71 -6.55
CA HIS A 123 -5.19 -7.61 -7.64
C HIS A 123 -5.27 -6.19 -8.25
N SER A 124 -5.08 -5.13 -7.46
CA SER A 124 -5.06 -3.75 -7.98
C SER A 124 -3.98 -3.53 -9.04
N ASN A 125 -2.86 -4.23 -8.94
CA ASN A 125 -1.74 -4.13 -9.89
C ASN A 125 -1.77 -5.21 -10.99
N ILE A 126 -2.84 -5.97 -11.07
CA ILE A 126 -3.11 -6.93 -12.17
C ILE A 126 -4.36 -6.49 -12.93
N VAL A 127 -5.49 -6.34 -12.23
CA VAL A 127 -6.80 -6.12 -12.83
C VAL A 127 -6.88 -4.77 -13.54
N SER A 128 -6.24 -3.74 -13.02
CA SER A 128 -6.17 -2.43 -13.69
C SER A 128 -5.58 -2.53 -15.11
N TRP A 129 -4.53 -3.33 -15.28
CA TRP A 129 -3.89 -3.58 -16.57
C TRP A 129 -4.73 -4.51 -17.45
N GLN A 130 -5.35 -5.55 -16.87
CA GLN A 130 -6.27 -6.43 -17.59
C GLN A 130 -7.48 -5.67 -18.16
N LEU A 131 -7.99 -4.67 -17.44
CA LEU A 131 -9.05 -3.79 -17.96
C LEU A 131 -8.57 -2.97 -19.16
N GLN A 132 -7.32 -2.53 -19.19
CA GLN A 132 -6.75 -1.85 -20.34
C GLN A 132 -6.48 -2.84 -21.50
N ALA A 133 -6.07 -4.07 -21.20
CA ALA A 133 -5.93 -5.13 -22.18
C ALA A 133 -7.26 -5.37 -22.93
N GLN A 134 -8.36 -5.46 -22.19
CA GLN A 134 -9.70 -5.62 -22.79
C GLN A 134 -10.12 -4.41 -23.62
N LYS A 135 -9.80 -3.19 -23.19
CA LYS A 135 -10.22 -1.96 -23.87
C LYS A 135 -9.34 -1.58 -25.06
N ARG A 136 -8.04 -1.82 -24.98
CA ARG A 136 -7.03 -1.26 -25.89
C ARG A 136 -6.18 -2.31 -26.59
N GLY A 137 -6.33 -3.60 -26.24
CA GLY A 137 -5.59 -4.70 -26.84
C GLY A 137 -4.11 -4.77 -26.43
N ILE A 138 -3.72 -4.16 -25.31
CA ILE A 138 -2.39 -4.36 -24.73
C ILE A 138 -2.28 -5.77 -24.15
N VAL A 139 -1.06 -6.21 -23.83
CA VAL A 139 -0.78 -7.54 -23.27
C VAL A 139 -0.22 -7.37 -21.85
N VAL A 140 -0.77 -8.11 -20.90
CA VAL A 140 -0.22 -8.18 -19.53
C VAL A 140 0.65 -9.43 -19.42
N ARG A 141 1.93 -9.24 -19.11
CA ARG A 141 2.90 -10.31 -18.87
C ARG A 141 3.32 -10.30 -17.41
N HIS A 142 3.82 -11.42 -16.92
CA HIS A 142 4.31 -11.48 -15.53
C HIS A 142 5.73 -12.06 -15.46
N LEU A 143 6.50 -11.54 -14.51
CA LEU A 143 7.79 -12.05 -14.08
C LEU A 143 7.53 -13.12 -13.02
N PRO A 144 8.04 -14.36 -13.18
CA PRO A 144 7.80 -15.44 -12.22
C PRO A 144 8.53 -15.21 -10.90
N ILE A 145 8.11 -15.98 -9.89
CA ILE A 145 8.80 -16.10 -8.60
C ILE A 145 9.54 -17.43 -8.52
N THR A 146 10.52 -17.48 -7.63
CA THR A 146 11.24 -18.69 -7.25
C THR A 146 10.48 -19.45 -6.14
N ASP A 147 10.83 -20.70 -5.90
CA ASP A 147 10.18 -21.57 -4.90
C ASP A 147 10.22 -20.99 -3.47
N ASP A 148 11.20 -20.13 -3.16
CA ASP A 148 11.32 -19.45 -1.87
C ASP A 148 10.53 -18.12 -1.82
N GLY A 149 9.78 -17.78 -2.87
CA GLY A 149 8.90 -16.61 -2.92
C GLY A 149 9.62 -15.29 -3.19
N ARG A 150 10.74 -15.30 -3.91
CA ARG A 150 11.45 -14.12 -4.43
C ARG A 150 11.18 -13.96 -5.92
N LEU A 151 11.40 -12.76 -6.48
CA LEU A 151 11.36 -12.58 -7.92
C LEU A 151 12.56 -13.25 -8.60
N ASP A 152 12.31 -13.94 -9.71
CA ASP A 152 13.39 -14.48 -10.57
C ASP A 152 14.00 -13.36 -11.42
N LEU A 153 14.89 -12.58 -10.82
CA LEU A 153 15.56 -11.48 -11.52
C LEU A 153 16.51 -11.97 -12.63
N SER A 154 16.96 -13.22 -12.58
CA SER A 154 17.83 -13.78 -13.62
C SER A 154 17.11 -13.83 -14.97
N SER A 155 15.78 -13.94 -14.95
CA SER A 155 14.95 -13.96 -16.14
C SER A 155 14.40 -12.57 -16.55
N LEU A 156 14.56 -11.53 -15.72
CA LEU A 156 13.95 -10.21 -15.93
C LEU A 156 14.26 -9.64 -17.32
N THR A 157 15.53 -9.58 -17.70
CA THR A 157 15.94 -9.04 -19.01
C THR A 157 15.30 -9.79 -20.18
N SER A 158 15.07 -11.10 -20.07
CA SER A 158 14.41 -11.89 -21.10
C SER A 158 12.89 -11.61 -21.18
N HIS A 159 12.28 -11.07 -20.12
CA HIS A 159 10.88 -10.64 -20.09
C HIS A 159 10.68 -9.22 -20.62
N LEU A 160 11.76 -8.41 -20.72
CA LEU A 160 11.70 -7.08 -21.32
C LEU A 160 11.87 -7.19 -22.83
N THR A 161 10.78 -7.04 -23.57
CA THR A 161 10.77 -7.09 -25.04
C THR A 161 10.72 -5.69 -25.64
N SER A 162 10.89 -5.55 -26.95
CA SER A 162 10.71 -4.28 -27.65
C SER A 162 9.28 -3.70 -27.53
N ARG A 163 8.33 -4.53 -27.13
CA ARG A 163 6.93 -4.15 -26.88
C ARG A 163 6.65 -3.77 -25.42
N THR A 164 7.52 -4.08 -24.48
CA THR A 164 7.35 -3.71 -23.08
C THR A 164 7.45 -2.20 -22.95
N LYS A 165 6.39 -1.57 -22.44
CA LYS A 165 6.29 -0.11 -22.30
C LYS A 165 6.28 0.36 -20.84
N LEU A 166 5.99 -0.54 -19.91
CA LEU A 166 5.97 -0.25 -18.49
C LEU A 166 6.20 -1.52 -17.69
N VAL A 167 6.94 -1.40 -16.58
CA VAL A 167 7.04 -2.41 -15.53
C VAL A 167 6.24 -1.91 -14.32
N SER A 168 5.40 -2.77 -13.73
CA SER A 168 4.64 -2.43 -12.53
C SER A 168 4.86 -3.50 -11.47
N VAL A 169 5.46 -3.11 -10.34
CA VAL A 169 5.96 -4.05 -9.32
C VAL A 169 5.61 -3.62 -7.92
N ALA A 170 5.18 -4.56 -7.08
CA ALA A 170 5.04 -4.33 -5.65
C ALA A 170 6.42 -4.22 -4.98
N HIS A 171 6.62 -3.20 -4.15
CA HIS A 171 7.84 -3.08 -3.34
C HIS A 171 7.90 -4.20 -2.29
N VAL A 172 6.76 -4.46 -1.64
CA VAL A 172 6.63 -5.54 -0.65
C VAL A 172 5.38 -6.36 -0.96
N SER A 173 5.55 -7.68 -0.99
CA SER A 173 4.41 -8.60 -1.16
C SER A 173 3.50 -8.58 0.06
N ASN A 174 2.22 -8.29 -0.15
CA ASN A 174 1.20 -8.32 0.91
C ASN A 174 0.85 -9.73 1.41
N VAL A 175 1.38 -10.76 0.76
CA VAL A 175 1.18 -12.17 1.15
C VAL A 175 2.45 -12.76 1.72
N LEU A 176 3.54 -12.70 0.96
CA LEU A 176 4.79 -13.37 1.30
C LEU A 176 5.66 -12.54 2.26
N GLY A 177 5.38 -11.24 2.37
CA GLY A 177 6.27 -10.30 3.07
C GLY A 177 7.58 -10.01 2.33
N THR A 178 7.82 -10.65 1.18
CA THR A 178 9.04 -10.47 0.38
C THR A 178 9.25 -9.00 0.06
N VAL A 179 10.41 -8.47 0.43
CA VAL A 179 10.87 -7.15 0.01
C VAL A 179 11.58 -7.29 -1.32
N ASN A 180 11.00 -6.73 -2.37
CA ASN A 180 11.55 -6.83 -3.72
C ASN A 180 12.65 -5.78 -3.92
N PRO A 181 13.74 -6.13 -4.64
CA PRO A 181 14.85 -5.22 -4.93
C PRO A 181 14.47 -4.25 -6.07
N VAL A 182 13.53 -3.34 -5.78
CA VAL A 182 12.93 -2.45 -6.79
C VAL A 182 13.95 -1.54 -7.45
N GLU A 183 14.98 -1.11 -6.74
CA GLU A 183 16.06 -0.27 -7.31
C GLU A 183 16.83 -1.00 -8.42
N GLU A 184 17.10 -2.31 -8.24
CA GLU A 184 17.71 -3.13 -9.27
C GLU A 184 16.78 -3.33 -10.47
N ILE A 185 15.49 -3.59 -10.21
CA ILE A 185 14.47 -3.73 -11.27
C ILE A 185 14.34 -2.44 -12.07
N ILE A 186 14.27 -1.29 -11.40
CA ILE A 186 14.19 0.03 -12.03
C ILE A 186 15.41 0.28 -12.90
N LYS A 187 16.61 0.03 -12.38
CA LYS A 187 17.85 0.19 -13.14
C LYS A 187 17.84 -0.63 -14.43
N ILE A 188 17.49 -1.92 -14.35
CA ILE A 188 17.41 -2.80 -15.51
C ILE A 188 16.35 -2.32 -16.50
N ALA A 189 15.15 -1.93 -16.04
CA ALA A 189 14.08 -1.40 -16.89
C ALA A 189 14.51 -0.10 -17.59
N HIS A 190 15.15 0.82 -16.88
CA HIS A 190 15.64 2.09 -17.44
C HIS A 190 16.77 1.89 -18.48
N GLU A 191 17.63 0.88 -18.32
CA GLU A 191 18.62 0.51 -19.35
C GLU A 191 17.94 0.12 -20.69
N HIS A 192 16.66 -0.29 -20.64
CA HIS A 192 15.83 -0.60 -21.81
C HIS A 192 14.87 0.55 -22.19
N GLY A 193 14.96 1.70 -21.50
CA GLY A 193 14.08 2.86 -21.74
C GLY A 193 12.64 2.66 -21.26
N ILE A 194 12.41 1.76 -20.29
CA ILE A 194 11.08 1.37 -19.81
C ILE A 194 10.84 2.00 -18.43
N PRO A 195 9.78 2.82 -18.25
CA PRO A 195 9.42 3.39 -16.95
C PRO A 195 8.86 2.34 -16.00
N VAL A 196 8.97 2.62 -14.69
CA VAL A 196 8.56 1.71 -13.62
C VAL A 196 7.56 2.37 -12.68
N LEU A 197 6.44 1.68 -12.43
CA LEU A 197 5.50 1.96 -11.36
C LEU A 197 5.77 1.02 -10.19
N VAL A 198 5.92 1.58 -9.00
CA VAL A 198 6.11 0.83 -7.76
C VAL A 198 4.84 0.93 -6.90
N ASP A 199 4.23 -0.23 -6.61
CA ASP A 199 3.17 -0.33 -5.60
C ASP A 199 3.83 -0.34 -4.21
N GLY A 200 3.77 0.80 -3.54
CA GLY A 200 4.32 1.04 -2.21
C GLY A 200 3.32 0.83 -1.06
N ALA A 201 2.18 0.20 -1.32
CA ALA A 201 1.11 0.07 -0.32
C ALA A 201 1.55 -0.66 0.97
N GLN A 202 2.51 -1.58 0.87
CA GLN A 202 3.06 -2.29 2.01
C GLN A 202 4.43 -1.76 2.46
N SER A 203 5.09 -0.91 1.68
CA SER A 203 6.39 -0.35 2.06
C SER A 203 6.30 1.01 2.73
N ALA A 204 5.37 1.88 2.28
CA ALA A 204 5.23 3.23 2.82
C ALA A 204 5.01 3.29 4.34
N PRO A 205 4.28 2.36 5.01
CA PRO A 205 4.15 2.37 6.46
C PRO A 205 5.39 1.87 7.21
N HIS A 206 6.28 1.11 6.58
CA HIS A 206 7.35 0.34 7.22
C HIS A 206 8.76 0.83 6.90
N PHE A 207 8.96 1.45 5.72
CA PHE A 207 10.26 1.92 5.25
C PHE A 207 10.27 3.42 5.00
N LYS A 208 11.44 4.03 5.20
CA LYS A 208 11.68 5.36 4.66
C LYS A 208 11.79 5.28 3.14
N VAL A 209 10.79 5.77 2.45
CA VAL A 209 10.76 5.82 0.99
C VAL A 209 11.50 7.08 0.52
N ASP A 210 12.39 6.91 -0.46
CA ASP A 210 13.06 8.01 -1.17
C ASP A 210 12.92 7.77 -2.67
N VAL A 211 11.91 8.43 -3.28
CA VAL A 211 11.59 8.23 -4.69
C VAL A 211 12.68 8.78 -5.62
N GLN A 212 13.50 9.72 -5.17
CA GLN A 212 14.63 10.24 -5.95
C GLN A 212 15.79 9.24 -5.98
N THR A 213 16.12 8.63 -4.85
CA THR A 213 17.16 7.59 -4.77
C THR A 213 16.71 6.31 -5.47
N MET A 214 15.46 5.90 -5.26
CA MET A 214 14.83 4.74 -5.93
C MET A 214 14.75 4.94 -7.45
N ASP A 215 14.64 6.20 -7.90
CA ASP A 215 14.48 6.61 -9.31
C ASP A 215 13.24 6.02 -10.01
N CYS A 216 12.20 5.64 -9.26
CA CYS A 216 10.95 5.18 -9.85
C CYS A 216 10.23 6.30 -10.61
N ASP A 217 9.48 5.94 -11.66
CA ASP A 217 8.73 6.90 -12.45
C ASP A 217 7.37 7.21 -11.83
N PHE A 218 6.79 6.19 -11.16
CA PHE A 218 5.57 6.31 -10.39
C PHE A 218 5.68 5.51 -9.09
N PHE A 219 5.07 6.03 -8.02
CA PHE A 219 4.97 5.36 -6.73
C PHE A 219 3.57 5.56 -6.14
N ALA A 220 2.93 4.50 -5.67
CA ALA A 220 1.56 4.56 -5.17
C ALA A 220 1.43 3.98 -3.77
N PHE A 221 0.69 4.65 -2.87
CA PHE A 221 0.40 4.12 -1.54
C PHE A 221 -0.96 4.60 -0.99
N SER A 222 -1.42 3.99 0.10
CA SER A 222 -2.72 4.25 0.72
C SER A 222 -2.56 4.73 2.16
N GLY A 223 -3.28 5.76 2.54
CA GLY A 223 -3.26 6.31 3.90
C GLY A 223 -3.71 5.31 4.97
N HIS A 224 -4.72 4.49 4.68
CA HIS A 224 -5.30 3.57 5.67
C HIS A 224 -4.35 2.45 6.12
N LYS A 225 -3.25 2.21 5.44
CA LYS A 225 -2.22 1.23 5.82
C LYS A 225 -1.08 1.85 6.63
N MET A 226 -0.99 3.18 6.65
CA MET A 226 0.04 3.93 7.35
C MET A 226 -0.53 4.84 8.45
N TYR A 227 -1.45 4.28 9.25
CA TYR A 227 -2.08 4.94 10.40
C TYR A 227 -2.99 6.13 10.03
N GLY A 228 -3.13 6.45 8.75
CA GLY A 228 -3.97 7.50 8.20
C GLY A 228 -5.41 7.03 7.93
N PRO A 229 -6.30 7.94 7.48
CA PRO A 229 -7.70 7.61 7.22
C PRO A 229 -7.88 6.72 5.99
N THR A 230 -9.05 6.09 5.88
CA THR A 230 -9.53 5.45 4.65
C THR A 230 -9.91 6.51 3.62
N GLY A 231 -10.00 6.13 2.35
CA GLY A 231 -10.46 7.02 1.28
C GLY A 231 -9.43 8.03 0.78
N ILE A 232 -8.19 7.95 1.27
CA ILE A 232 -7.07 8.77 0.81
C ILE A 232 -5.87 7.89 0.45
N GLY A 233 -5.18 8.24 -0.61
CA GLY A 233 -3.91 7.71 -1.04
C GLY A 233 -3.17 8.71 -1.91
N VAL A 234 -2.03 8.31 -2.37
CA VAL A 234 -1.11 9.15 -3.13
C VAL A 234 -0.61 8.40 -4.36
N LEU A 235 -0.57 9.11 -5.47
CA LEU A 235 0.28 8.81 -6.60
C LEU A 235 1.40 9.85 -6.64
N TYR A 236 2.64 9.40 -6.54
CA TYR A 236 3.79 10.14 -7.02
C TYR A 236 4.02 9.80 -8.49
N GLY A 237 4.34 10.79 -9.30
CA GLY A 237 4.83 10.59 -10.65
C GLY A 237 5.87 11.64 -10.99
N LYS A 238 6.95 11.25 -11.66
CA LYS A 238 7.91 12.23 -12.20
C LYS A 238 7.16 13.25 -13.05
N GLU A 239 7.44 14.56 -12.85
CA GLU A 239 6.76 15.65 -13.54
C GLU A 239 6.69 15.43 -15.06
N GLU A 240 7.79 14.96 -15.67
CA GLU A 240 7.86 14.71 -17.11
C GLU A 240 6.87 13.63 -17.60
N TRP A 241 6.55 12.64 -16.76
CA TRP A 241 5.53 11.66 -17.05
C TRP A 241 4.13 12.22 -16.84
N LEU A 242 3.90 12.87 -15.71
CA LEU A 242 2.60 13.46 -15.40
C LEU A 242 2.18 14.51 -16.45
N GLU A 243 3.13 15.29 -16.99
CA GLU A 243 2.85 16.24 -18.08
C GLU A 243 2.38 15.55 -19.37
N LYS A 244 2.97 14.41 -19.72
CA LYS A 244 2.62 13.64 -20.93
C LYS A 244 1.28 12.91 -20.83
N LEU A 245 0.86 12.54 -19.59
CA LEU A 245 -0.34 11.74 -19.37
C LEU A 245 -1.61 12.62 -19.45
N PRO A 246 -2.67 12.18 -20.15
CA PRO A 246 -3.97 12.83 -20.11
C PRO A 246 -4.64 12.57 -18.76
N PRO A 247 -5.57 13.44 -18.32
CA PRO A 247 -6.42 13.14 -17.17
C PRO A 247 -7.32 11.94 -17.46
N TYR A 248 -7.61 11.13 -16.42
CA TYR A 248 -8.48 9.95 -16.57
C TYR A 248 -9.91 10.19 -16.08
N GLN A 249 -10.14 11.26 -15.33
CA GLN A 249 -11.44 11.72 -14.88
C GLN A 249 -11.65 13.17 -15.33
N GLY A 250 -12.90 13.54 -15.59
CA GLY A 250 -13.29 14.89 -15.93
C GLY A 250 -14.29 15.45 -14.93
N GLY A 251 -14.13 16.73 -14.57
CA GLY A 251 -15.03 17.41 -13.63
C GLY A 251 -14.60 18.84 -13.33
N GLY A 252 -15.09 19.39 -12.26
CA GLY A 252 -14.59 20.64 -11.68
C GLY A 252 -13.17 20.47 -11.11
N GLU A 253 -12.54 21.53 -10.72
CA GLU A 253 -11.18 21.67 -10.18
C GLU A 253 -10.08 21.40 -11.20
N MET A 254 -10.15 20.35 -12.01
CA MET A 254 -9.11 19.88 -12.92
C MET A 254 -9.08 20.60 -14.29
N ILE A 255 -9.99 21.54 -14.51
CA ILE A 255 -10.12 22.28 -15.79
C ILE A 255 -9.63 23.72 -15.64
N ASP A 256 -8.97 24.23 -16.68
CA ASP A 256 -8.65 25.66 -16.87
C ASP A 256 -9.85 26.36 -17.59
N LYS A 257 -10.19 25.90 -18.80
CA LYS A 257 -11.28 26.47 -19.59
C LYS A 257 -12.14 25.39 -20.24
N VAL A 258 -13.45 25.54 -20.17
CA VAL A 258 -14.43 24.67 -20.84
C VAL A 258 -15.26 25.45 -21.84
N THR A 259 -15.34 24.98 -23.09
CA THR A 259 -16.29 25.40 -24.10
C THR A 259 -17.06 24.18 -24.61
N TRP A 260 -18.06 24.39 -25.47
CA TRP A 260 -18.76 23.25 -26.06
C TRP A 260 -17.86 22.43 -27.00
N GLU A 261 -16.81 23.03 -27.56
CA GLU A 261 -15.93 22.43 -28.54
C GLU A 261 -14.65 21.85 -27.92
N LYS A 262 -14.20 22.41 -26.78
CA LYS A 262 -12.89 22.09 -26.21
C LYS A 262 -12.80 22.35 -24.71
N THR A 263 -12.07 21.51 -24.01
CA THR A 263 -11.63 21.71 -22.64
C THR A 263 -10.10 21.81 -22.60
N THR A 264 -9.58 22.75 -21.81
CA THR A 264 -8.19 22.80 -21.36
C THR A 264 -8.11 22.47 -19.88
N PHE A 265 -6.98 21.90 -19.47
CA PHE A 265 -6.83 21.34 -18.13
C PHE A 265 -5.91 22.23 -17.29
N GLU A 266 -6.11 22.17 -15.98
CA GLU A 266 -5.24 22.83 -15.01
C GLU A 266 -3.83 22.24 -15.05
N ARG A 267 -2.89 22.99 -14.46
CA ARG A 267 -1.50 22.53 -14.23
C ARG A 267 -1.47 21.33 -13.27
N LEU A 268 -0.32 20.67 -13.19
CA LEU A 268 -0.04 19.64 -12.19
C LEU A 268 -0.11 20.23 -10.76
N PRO A 269 -0.58 19.46 -9.80
CA PRO A 269 -1.15 18.10 -9.92
C PRO A 269 -2.65 18.13 -10.24
N PHE A 270 -3.29 19.31 -10.28
CA PHE A 270 -4.73 19.52 -10.28
C PHE A 270 -5.44 18.90 -11.48
N LYS A 271 -4.77 18.76 -12.65
CA LYS A 271 -5.38 18.08 -13.81
C LYS A 271 -5.78 16.61 -13.54
N PHE A 272 -5.26 16.00 -12.47
CA PHE A 272 -5.61 14.63 -12.07
C PHE A 272 -6.56 14.56 -10.87
N GLU A 273 -6.94 15.69 -10.26
CA GLU A 273 -7.77 15.78 -9.06
C GLU A 273 -9.15 16.38 -9.41
N ALA A 274 -10.03 15.56 -9.99
CA ALA A 274 -11.34 15.99 -10.44
C ALA A 274 -12.37 16.03 -9.29
N GLY A 275 -13.08 17.16 -9.17
CA GLY A 275 -14.10 17.38 -8.14
C GLY A 275 -13.52 17.84 -6.81
N THR A 276 -14.40 18.07 -5.82
CA THR A 276 -13.96 18.45 -4.46
C THR A 276 -13.14 17.32 -3.85
N PRO A 277 -11.88 17.55 -3.47
CA PRO A 277 -11.05 16.53 -2.86
C PRO A 277 -11.49 16.23 -1.42
N ASP A 278 -11.06 15.08 -0.89
CA ASP A 278 -11.22 14.78 0.53
C ASP A 278 -10.13 15.51 1.35
N TYR A 279 -10.31 16.83 1.53
CA TYR A 279 -9.33 17.70 2.20
C TYR A 279 -9.14 17.32 3.68
N VAL A 280 -10.17 16.80 4.35
CA VAL A 280 -10.06 16.33 5.73
C VAL A 280 -9.22 15.06 5.83
N ALA A 281 -9.37 14.13 4.87
CA ALA A 281 -8.54 12.94 4.85
C ALA A 281 -7.08 13.23 4.48
N THR A 282 -6.80 14.25 3.64
CA THR A 282 -5.42 14.67 3.36
C THR A 282 -4.74 15.24 4.59
N HIS A 283 -5.43 16.06 5.38
CA HIS A 283 -4.92 16.53 6.67
C HIS A 283 -4.70 15.37 7.66
N GLY A 284 -5.64 14.42 7.73
CA GLY A 284 -5.47 13.19 8.51
C GLY A 284 -4.25 12.36 8.09
N LEU A 285 -3.98 12.27 6.78
CA LEU A 285 -2.78 11.62 6.25
C LEU A 285 -1.50 12.36 6.68
N ALA A 286 -1.48 13.69 6.61
CA ALA A 286 -0.34 14.48 7.08
C ALA A 286 -0.06 14.25 8.57
N LYS A 287 -1.10 14.14 9.40
CA LYS A 287 -0.95 13.82 10.84
C LYS A 287 -0.45 12.40 11.09
N ALA A 288 -0.82 11.45 10.25
CA ALA A 288 -0.26 10.09 10.31
C ALA A 288 1.24 10.09 9.97
N ILE A 289 1.66 10.86 8.97
CA ILE A 289 3.07 11.04 8.62
C ILE A 289 3.83 11.71 9.78
N GLU A 290 3.30 12.77 10.37
CA GLU A 290 3.90 13.42 11.54
C GLU A 290 4.06 12.43 12.70
N TYR A 291 3.09 11.53 12.91
CA TYR A 291 3.15 10.52 13.94
C TYR A 291 4.27 9.49 13.70
N ILE A 292 4.41 9.01 12.45
CA ILE A 292 5.51 8.11 12.05
C ILE A 292 6.87 8.80 12.22
N ASP A 293 7.00 10.05 11.74
CA ASP A 293 8.23 10.83 11.84
C ASP A 293 8.66 11.05 13.31
N ALA A 294 7.68 11.27 14.20
CA ALA A 294 7.97 11.48 15.63
C ALA A 294 8.52 10.22 16.33
N ILE A 295 8.14 9.01 15.86
CA ILE A 295 8.69 7.75 16.36
C ILE A 295 10.02 7.45 15.67
N GLY A 296 10.09 7.66 14.34
CA GLY A 296 11.24 7.41 13.49
C GLY A 296 11.24 6.01 12.87
N PHE A 297 11.49 5.95 11.56
CA PHE A 297 11.45 4.69 10.80
C PHE A 297 12.45 3.64 11.30
N GLU A 298 13.67 4.03 11.68
CA GLU A 298 14.66 3.07 12.19
C GLU A 298 14.14 2.31 13.41
N ALA A 299 13.47 3.02 14.34
CA ALA A 299 12.91 2.41 15.53
C ALA A 299 11.69 1.52 15.22
N ILE A 300 10.84 1.93 14.25
CA ILE A 300 9.69 1.15 13.79
C ILE A 300 10.19 -0.13 13.11
N GLN A 301 11.10 -0.02 12.15
CA GLN A 301 11.65 -1.17 11.43
C GLN A 301 12.32 -2.18 12.35
N GLN A 302 13.14 -1.70 13.30
CA GLN A 302 13.78 -2.58 14.27
C GLN A 302 12.74 -3.34 15.08
N HIS A 303 11.72 -2.65 15.60
CA HIS A 303 10.65 -3.25 16.38
C HIS A 303 9.87 -4.29 15.58
N GLU A 304 9.43 -3.95 14.36
CA GLU A 304 8.65 -4.83 13.49
C GLU A 304 9.48 -6.04 13.01
N GLN A 305 10.77 -5.85 12.74
CA GLN A 305 11.69 -6.93 12.41
C GLN A 305 11.87 -7.90 13.59
N GLU A 306 12.03 -7.39 14.81
CA GLU A 306 12.12 -8.23 16.02
C GLU A 306 10.83 -9.06 16.21
N LEU A 307 9.65 -8.47 16.00
CA LEU A 307 8.37 -9.17 16.07
C LEU A 307 8.25 -10.24 14.98
N THR A 308 8.65 -9.92 13.76
CA THR A 308 8.57 -10.84 12.62
C THR A 308 9.48 -12.06 12.83
N CYS A 309 10.74 -11.84 13.22
CA CYS A 309 11.67 -12.92 13.54
C CYS A 309 11.14 -13.78 14.67
N TYR A 310 10.69 -13.15 15.76
CA TYR A 310 10.13 -13.86 16.91
C TYR A 310 8.89 -14.69 16.52
N CYS A 311 7.99 -14.14 15.72
CA CYS A 311 6.82 -14.86 15.23
C CYS A 311 7.22 -16.09 14.42
N MET A 312 8.16 -15.95 13.48
CA MET A 312 8.61 -17.07 12.65
C MET A 312 9.25 -18.18 13.49
N GLU A 313 10.11 -17.82 14.46
CA GLU A 313 10.73 -18.77 15.39
C GLU A 313 9.67 -19.54 16.19
N GLN A 314 8.67 -18.83 16.74
CA GLN A 314 7.62 -19.46 17.53
C GLN A 314 6.67 -20.33 16.68
N LEU A 315 6.30 -19.89 15.49
CA LEU A 315 5.48 -20.66 14.56
C LEU A 315 6.15 -21.97 14.13
N GLN A 316 7.46 -21.96 13.87
CA GLN A 316 8.23 -23.16 13.50
C GLN A 316 8.22 -24.25 14.58
N THR A 317 7.85 -23.93 15.84
CA THR A 317 7.67 -24.91 16.92
C THR A 317 6.34 -25.67 16.89
N ILE A 318 5.48 -25.36 15.93
CA ILE A 318 4.16 -26.00 15.78
C ILE A 318 4.24 -27.10 14.73
N ASP A 319 3.82 -28.31 15.09
CA ASP A 319 3.82 -29.44 14.17
C ASP A 319 2.91 -29.16 12.96
N GLY A 320 3.38 -29.50 11.76
CA GLY A 320 2.66 -29.28 10.51
C GLY A 320 2.63 -27.83 10.03
N MET A 321 3.36 -26.91 10.70
CA MET A 321 3.44 -25.52 10.27
C MET A 321 4.16 -25.39 8.93
N LYS A 322 3.53 -24.68 7.99
CA LYS A 322 4.12 -24.27 6.72
C LYS A 322 4.03 -22.75 6.60
N ILE A 323 5.19 -22.07 6.61
CA ILE A 323 5.29 -20.61 6.40
C ILE A 323 5.64 -20.36 4.93
N TYR A 324 4.98 -19.39 4.31
CA TYR A 324 5.18 -19.02 2.91
C TYR A 324 6.03 -17.76 2.79
N GLY A 325 6.86 -17.69 1.75
CA GLY A 325 7.78 -16.59 1.47
C GLY A 325 9.17 -16.80 2.11
N PRO A 326 10.12 -15.87 1.85
CA PRO A 326 11.51 -16.04 2.20
C PRO A 326 11.74 -16.05 3.72
N ALA A 327 12.74 -16.79 4.17
CA ALA A 327 13.16 -16.80 5.58
C ALA A 327 13.79 -15.47 6.00
N GLU A 328 14.55 -14.84 5.07
CA GLU A 328 15.22 -13.55 5.26
C GLU A 328 14.78 -12.54 4.21
N GLY A 329 14.89 -11.24 4.50
CA GLY A 329 14.42 -10.19 3.59
C GLY A 329 12.90 -10.09 3.53
N ARG A 330 12.25 -10.34 4.67
CA ARG A 330 10.81 -10.28 4.90
C ARG A 330 10.47 -9.05 5.72
N ASP A 331 9.39 -8.40 5.35
CA ASP A 331 8.75 -7.36 6.15
C ASP A 331 7.71 -7.96 7.12
N ALA A 332 7.04 -7.11 7.87
CA ALA A 332 6.11 -7.40 8.97
C ALA A 332 4.85 -8.23 8.59
N VAL A 333 4.97 -9.17 7.66
CA VAL A 333 3.90 -10.04 7.15
C VAL A 333 4.33 -11.50 7.22
N VAL A 334 3.54 -12.36 7.86
CA VAL A 334 3.77 -13.80 7.95
C VAL A 334 2.51 -14.55 7.54
N SER A 335 2.57 -15.21 6.37
CA SER A 335 1.51 -16.10 5.88
C SER A 335 1.86 -17.56 6.14
N PHE A 336 0.90 -18.34 6.64
CA PHE A 336 1.12 -19.73 7.03
C PHE A 336 -0.13 -20.59 6.89
N ASN A 337 0.06 -21.91 6.88
CA ASN A 337 -0.96 -22.94 7.07
C ASN A 337 -0.45 -23.99 8.07
N VAL A 338 -1.36 -24.79 8.66
CA VAL A 338 -1.02 -25.82 9.63
C VAL A 338 -1.65 -27.15 9.21
N GLY A 339 -0.84 -28.11 8.80
CA GLY A 339 -1.33 -29.42 8.33
C GLY A 339 -2.41 -29.27 7.27
N ASP A 340 -3.48 -30.04 7.42
CA ASP A 340 -4.64 -30.02 6.53
C ASP A 340 -5.77 -29.09 7.03
N ILE A 341 -5.54 -28.29 8.07
CA ILE A 341 -6.56 -27.38 8.61
C ILE A 341 -6.81 -26.26 7.59
N HIS A 342 -8.07 -26.12 7.18
CA HIS A 342 -8.42 -25.07 6.24
C HIS A 342 -8.20 -23.68 6.87
N HIS A 343 -7.55 -22.78 6.13
CA HIS A 343 -7.18 -21.43 6.63
C HIS A 343 -8.38 -20.66 7.18
N LEU A 344 -9.59 -20.84 6.62
CA LEU A 344 -10.80 -20.17 7.08
C LEU A 344 -11.24 -20.67 8.45
N ASP A 345 -11.14 -21.99 8.71
CA ASP A 345 -11.47 -22.58 9.99
C ASP A 345 -10.49 -22.12 11.07
N MET A 346 -9.18 -22.13 10.76
CA MET A 346 -8.15 -21.61 11.64
C MET A 346 -8.44 -20.16 12.03
N GLY A 347 -8.66 -19.28 11.06
CA GLY A 347 -8.93 -17.86 11.33
C GLY A 347 -10.24 -17.63 12.10
N THR A 348 -11.30 -18.37 11.77
CA THR A 348 -12.59 -18.27 12.47
C THR A 348 -12.47 -18.68 13.95
N LEU A 349 -11.69 -19.71 14.24
CA LEU A 349 -11.48 -20.17 15.63
C LEU A 349 -10.53 -19.25 16.40
N LEU A 350 -9.51 -18.66 15.74
CA LEU A 350 -8.66 -17.64 16.34
C LEU A 350 -9.45 -16.37 16.69
N ASP A 351 -10.39 -15.93 15.83
CA ASP A 351 -11.28 -14.79 16.11
C ASP A 351 -12.07 -15.01 17.42
N ARG A 352 -12.57 -16.24 17.67
CA ARG A 352 -13.24 -16.57 18.94
C ARG A 352 -12.35 -16.50 20.16
N LEU A 353 -11.04 -16.45 19.97
CA LEU A 353 -10.06 -16.22 21.02
C LEU A 353 -9.64 -14.74 21.14
N GLY A 354 -10.25 -13.83 20.36
CA GLY A 354 -9.92 -12.40 20.33
C GLY A 354 -8.74 -12.06 19.41
N ILE A 355 -8.28 -13.01 18.59
CA ILE A 355 -7.10 -12.86 17.72
C ILE A 355 -7.56 -12.60 16.29
N ALA A 356 -7.41 -11.36 15.83
CA ALA A 356 -7.77 -10.91 14.50
C ALA A 356 -6.61 -11.15 13.52
N VAL A 357 -6.74 -12.15 12.67
CA VAL A 357 -5.85 -12.45 11.54
C VAL A 357 -6.66 -12.42 10.23
N ARG A 358 -5.99 -12.34 9.10
CA ARG A 358 -6.64 -12.44 7.80
C ARG A 358 -6.52 -13.85 7.23
N THR A 359 -7.54 -14.29 6.47
CA THR A 359 -7.54 -15.59 5.79
C THR A 359 -7.95 -15.45 4.34
N GLY A 360 -7.52 -16.41 3.49
CA GLY A 360 -7.88 -16.50 2.08
C GLY A 360 -6.75 -16.15 1.14
N HIS A 361 -7.08 -15.67 -0.06
CA HIS A 361 -6.11 -15.37 -1.13
C HIS A 361 -5.47 -13.97 -1.03
N HIS A 362 -5.84 -13.16 -0.04
CA HIS A 362 -5.28 -11.82 0.24
C HIS A 362 -5.22 -10.88 -0.97
N CYS A 363 -6.19 -10.97 -1.89
CA CYS A 363 -6.20 -10.26 -3.17
C CYS A 363 -4.96 -10.52 -4.05
N ALA A 364 -4.41 -11.75 -4.01
CA ALA A 364 -3.29 -12.21 -4.81
C ALA A 364 -3.57 -13.66 -5.29
N GLN A 365 -4.69 -13.87 -5.95
CA GLN A 365 -5.15 -15.20 -6.36
C GLN A 365 -4.16 -15.92 -7.30
N PRO A 366 -3.54 -15.26 -8.32
CA PRO A 366 -2.53 -15.92 -9.15
C PRO A 366 -1.35 -16.48 -8.33
N LEU A 367 -0.94 -15.81 -7.27
CA LEU A 367 0.08 -16.31 -6.36
C LEU A 367 -0.38 -17.56 -5.60
N MET A 368 -1.65 -17.62 -5.17
CA MET A 368 -2.19 -18.83 -4.53
C MET A 368 -2.22 -20.01 -5.51
N ASP A 369 -2.58 -19.76 -6.76
CA ASP A 369 -2.59 -20.79 -7.82
C ASP A 369 -1.16 -21.31 -8.08
N HIS A 370 -0.15 -20.42 -8.12
CA HIS A 370 1.26 -20.80 -8.23
C HIS A 370 1.71 -21.68 -7.05
N LEU A 371 1.33 -21.31 -5.82
CA LEU A 371 1.67 -22.06 -4.62
C LEU A 371 0.87 -23.37 -4.46
N GLY A 372 -0.13 -23.61 -5.33
CA GLY A 372 -1.00 -24.81 -5.30
C GLY A 372 -1.91 -24.87 -4.07
N ILE A 373 -2.36 -23.72 -3.54
CA ILE A 373 -3.18 -23.61 -2.33
C ILE A 373 -4.40 -22.72 -2.54
N SER A 374 -5.45 -22.93 -1.74
CA SER A 374 -6.66 -22.09 -1.79
C SER A 374 -6.53 -20.76 -1.04
N GLY A 375 -5.53 -20.62 -0.18
CA GLY A 375 -5.29 -19.47 0.66
C GLY A 375 -4.41 -19.75 1.86
N THR A 376 -4.13 -18.73 2.64
CA THR A 376 -3.34 -18.82 3.88
C THR A 376 -4.04 -18.11 5.03
N VAL A 377 -3.59 -18.37 6.25
CA VAL A 377 -3.72 -17.46 7.38
C VAL A 377 -2.58 -16.47 7.32
N ARG A 378 -2.83 -15.17 7.54
CA ARG A 378 -1.84 -14.13 7.52
C ARG A 378 -1.88 -13.32 8.82
N ALA A 379 -0.78 -13.31 9.55
CA ALA A 379 -0.51 -12.34 10.61
C ALA A 379 0.36 -11.21 10.06
N SER A 380 0.08 -9.98 10.47
CA SER A 380 0.87 -8.80 10.08
C SER A 380 0.97 -7.84 11.24
N PHE A 381 2.16 -7.30 11.43
CA PHE A 381 2.53 -6.48 12.58
C PHE A 381 2.57 -5.00 12.21
N ALA A 382 2.48 -4.17 13.23
CA ALA A 382 2.62 -2.72 13.14
C ALA A 382 3.31 -2.21 14.41
N LEU A 383 3.67 -0.95 14.39
CA LEU A 383 4.44 -0.27 15.44
C LEU A 383 3.90 -0.42 16.88
N TYR A 384 2.66 -0.85 17.06
CA TYR A 384 2.02 -1.03 18.38
C TYR A 384 1.87 -2.49 18.82
N ASN A 385 2.26 -3.48 18.00
CA ASN A 385 2.14 -4.90 18.38
C ASN A 385 3.24 -5.31 19.38
N THR A 386 3.01 -6.40 20.10
CA THR A 386 3.91 -6.90 21.14
C THR A 386 4.23 -8.38 20.98
N LYS A 387 5.31 -8.85 21.66
CA LYS A 387 5.66 -10.29 21.68
C LYS A 387 4.61 -11.13 22.39
N GLU A 388 3.94 -10.57 23.42
CA GLU A 388 2.85 -11.24 24.12
C GLU A 388 1.64 -11.51 23.22
N GLU A 389 1.39 -10.63 22.22
CA GLU A 389 0.36 -10.88 21.22
C GLU A 389 0.74 -12.03 20.28
N ILE A 390 2.04 -12.19 19.98
CA ILE A 390 2.55 -13.34 19.22
C ILE A 390 2.45 -14.62 20.04
N ASP A 391 2.80 -14.59 21.34
CA ASP A 391 2.63 -15.75 22.25
C ASP A 391 1.19 -16.21 22.29
N ALA A 392 0.26 -15.26 22.36
CA ALA A 392 -1.17 -15.57 22.33
C ALA A 392 -1.63 -16.14 20.98
N LEU A 393 -1.10 -15.64 19.86
CA LEU A 393 -1.35 -16.22 18.53
C LEU A 393 -0.88 -17.68 18.48
N VAL A 394 0.34 -17.96 18.89
CA VAL A 394 0.93 -19.31 18.90
C VAL A 394 0.13 -20.27 19.80
N ALA A 395 -0.22 -19.81 21.01
CA ALA A 395 -1.07 -20.58 21.92
C ALA A 395 -2.46 -20.84 21.31
N GLY A 396 -3.03 -19.85 20.65
CA GLY A 396 -4.30 -19.94 19.90
C GLY A 396 -4.23 -20.99 18.79
N ILE A 397 -3.19 -20.94 17.95
CA ILE A 397 -2.98 -21.90 16.86
C ILE A 397 -2.85 -23.32 17.41
N ARG A 398 -2.03 -23.55 18.45
CA ARG A 398 -1.88 -24.87 19.09
C ARG A 398 -3.20 -25.39 19.62
N ARG A 399 -4.00 -24.52 20.27
CA ARG A 399 -5.31 -24.88 20.78
C ARG A 399 -6.28 -25.27 19.66
N VAL A 400 -6.29 -24.51 18.56
CA VAL A 400 -7.13 -24.82 17.39
C VAL A 400 -6.68 -26.13 16.75
N SER A 401 -5.37 -26.34 16.57
CA SER A 401 -4.83 -27.56 15.97
C SER A 401 -5.18 -28.84 16.74
N GLN A 402 -5.45 -28.75 18.03
CA GLN A 402 -5.92 -29.91 18.84
C GLN A 402 -7.38 -30.30 18.59
N MET A 403 -8.13 -29.50 17.81
CA MET A 403 -9.54 -29.74 17.51
C MET A 403 -9.71 -30.54 16.22
N PHE A 404 -8.63 -30.65 15.43
CA PHE A 404 -8.57 -31.39 14.16
C PHE A 404 -7.63 -32.58 14.25
#